data_964abbadbfd5690ffbe94572fc8d3de8
#
_entry.id   964abbadbfd5690ffbe94572fc8d3de8
#
_cell.length_a   1.000
_cell.length_b   1.000
_cell.length_c   1.000
_cell.angle_alpha   90.00
_cell.angle_beta   90.00
_cell.angle_gamma   90.00
#
_symmetry.space_group_name_H-M   'P 1'
#
loop_
_entity.id
_entity.type
_entity.pdbx_description
1 polymer ?
#
loop_
_entity_poly.entity_id
_entity_poly.type
_entity_poly.pdbx_seq_one_letter_code
_entity_poly.pdbx_strand_id
1 'polypeptide(L)'
;MKTECLPFSQIPHTSRLFSDYLSYTPTVREFYPRSPLFPEWVKDEAQRVRYDDARRQTVSDTLENQNRNFGAGPKTFANIERLRRGAQTAVTGQQVGLFGGPLFSIFKALTAVKLAEQATAAGVDCVPIFWLATEDHDLAEVNHVSLVSADGVPERLAIESHGVEDAPVGTIQLGPEIDPVVERAVALLGDTGVARWLRGTD
;
A
#
# COMPACT_ATOMS: atom_id res chain seq x y z
N MET A 1 -2.02 -23.80 -13.60
CA MET A 1 -0.82 -22.96 -13.40
C MET A 1 0.09 -23.70 -12.44
N LYS A 2 1.36 -23.90 -12.78
CA LYS A 2 2.33 -24.54 -11.88
C LYS A 2 2.94 -23.45 -11.01
N THR A 3 2.77 -23.52 -9.70
CA THR A 3 3.34 -22.54 -8.77
C THR A 3 4.66 -23.09 -8.25
N GLU A 4 5.72 -22.32 -8.35
CA GLU A 4 7.03 -22.63 -7.82
C GLU A 4 7.41 -21.57 -6.80
N CYS A 5 7.87 -21.99 -5.62
CA CYS A 5 8.27 -21.08 -4.55
C CYS A 5 9.80 -20.98 -4.53
N LEU A 6 10.32 -19.77 -4.66
CA LEU A 6 11.73 -19.47 -4.46
C LEU A 6 11.95 -18.96 -3.03
N PRO A 7 12.82 -19.56 -2.22
CA PRO A 7 13.16 -19.03 -0.92
C PRO A 7 13.92 -17.71 -1.07
N PHE A 8 13.66 -16.75 -0.17
CA PHE A 8 14.33 -15.43 -0.20
C PHE A 8 15.85 -15.52 -0.15
N SER A 9 16.41 -16.57 0.46
CA SER A 9 17.86 -16.83 0.49
C SER A 9 18.49 -17.08 -0.88
N GLN A 10 17.68 -17.38 -1.91
CA GLN A 10 18.13 -17.57 -3.30
C GLN A 10 17.95 -16.30 -4.15
N ILE A 11 17.31 -15.26 -3.61
CA ILE A 11 17.11 -14.00 -4.35
C ILE A 11 18.37 -13.14 -4.17
N PRO A 12 19.04 -12.75 -5.28
CA PRO A 12 20.21 -11.88 -5.22
C PRO A 12 19.93 -10.57 -4.45
N HIS A 13 20.93 -10.09 -3.74
CA HIS A 13 20.87 -8.84 -2.95
C HIS A 13 19.89 -8.85 -1.78
N THR A 14 19.30 -10.00 -1.42
CA THR A 14 18.53 -10.10 -0.16
C THR A 14 19.46 -9.92 1.03
N SER A 15 19.12 -8.98 1.93
CA SER A 15 19.94 -8.73 3.10
C SER A 15 19.96 -9.94 4.05
N ARG A 16 21.10 -10.15 4.70
CA ARG A 16 21.24 -11.22 5.70
C ARG A 16 20.25 -11.03 6.85
N LEU A 17 20.06 -9.79 7.32
CA LEU A 17 19.11 -9.48 8.39
C LEU A 17 17.69 -9.93 8.04
N PHE A 18 17.25 -9.66 6.80
CA PHE A 18 15.92 -10.07 6.35
C PHE A 18 15.78 -11.60 6.30
N SER A 19 16.79 -12.31 5.77
CA SER A 19 16.80 -13.77 5.72
C SER A 19 16.81 -14.39 7.12
N ASP A 20 17.60 -13.83 8.03
CA ASP A 20 17.69 -14.24 9.43
C ASP A 20 16.36 -13.97 10.18
N TYR A 21 15.68 -12.85 9.87
CA TYR A 21 14.35 -12.53 10.40
C TYR A 21 13.30 -13.54 9.94
N LEU A 22 13.24 -13.85 8.65
CA LEU A 22 12.30 -14.84 8.12
C LEU A 22 12.52 -16.24 8.72
N SER A 23 13.79 -16.61 8.95
CA SER A 23 14.16 -17.87 9.60
C SER A 23 14.05 -17.83 11.12
N TYR A 24 13.79 -16.65 11.67
CA TYR A 24 13.67 -16.35 13.10
C TYR A 24 14.83 -16.92 13.92
N THR A 25 16.06 -16.63 13.50
CA THR A 25 17.29 -17.10 14.13
C THR A 25 17.43 -16.59 15.57
N PRO A 26 18.21 -17.25 16.44
CA PRO A 26 18.42 -16.81 17.83
C PRO A 26 18.89 -15.36 17.94
N THR A 27 19.82 -14.93 17.10
CA THR A 27 20.34 -13.55 17.08
C THR A 27 19.25 -12.52 16.78
N VAL A 28 18.34 -12.84 15.86
CA VAL A 28 17.23 -11.94 15.50
C VAL A 28 16.23 -11.81 16.64
N ARG A 29 16.00 -12.86 17.43
CA ARG A 29 15.04 -12.86 18.56
C ARG A 29 15.36 -11.83 19.63
N GLU A 30 16.63 -11.46 19.78
CA GLU A 30 17.05 -10.42 20.73
C GLU A 30 16.49 -9.04 20.36
N PHE A 31 16.35 -8.76 19.06
CA PHE A 31 15.88 -7.49 18.54
C PHE A 31 14.39 -7.51 18.14
N TYR A 32 13.90 -8.68 17.72
CA TYR A 32 12.53 -8.89 17.24
C TYR A 32 11.85 -9.95 18.12
N PRO A 33 11.21 -9.56 19.23
CA PRO A 33 10.63 -10.51 20.19
C PRO A 33 9.42 -11.28 19.65
N ARG A 34 8.89 -10.86 18.47
CA ARG A 34 7.78 -11.54 17.80
C ARG A 34 8.26 -12.21 16.53
N SER A 35 7.82 -13.45 16.31
CA SER A 35 8.13 -14.19 15.09
C SER A 35 7.47 -13.56 13.86
N PRO A 36 7.97 -13.82 12.65
CA PRO A 36 7.27 -13.39 11.43
C PRO A 36 5.92 -14.11 11.22
N LEU A 37 5.61 -15.13 12.04
CA LEU A 37 4.34 -15.87 11.98
C LEU A 37 3.25 -15.12 12.76
N PHE A 38 2.66 -14.14 12.11
CA PHE A 38 1.67 -13.23 12.67
C PHE A 38 0.54 -13.89 13.49
N PRO A 39 -0.10 -15.02 13.07
CA PRO A 39 -1.18 -15.62 13.84
C PRO A 39 -0.79 -16.10 15.23
N GLU A 40 0.50 -16.38 15.48
CA GLU A 40 0.97 -16.93 16.75
C GLU A 40 0.86 -15.94 17.92
N TRP A 41 0.94 -14.64 17.65
CA TRP A 41 1.04 -13.62 18.68
C TRP A 41 0.00 -12.49 18.59
N VAL A 42 -0.82 -12.45 17.55
CA VAL A 42 -1.75 -11.35 17.31
C VAL A 42 -2.74 -11.12 18.46
N LYS A 43 -3.19 -12.19 19.10
CA LYS A 43 -4.14 -12.10 20.23
C LYS A 43 -3.51 -11.43 21.45
N ASP A 44 -2.29 -11.83 21.79
CA ASP A 44 -1.56 -11.28 22.94
C ASP A 44 -1.26 -9.79 22.73
N GLU A 45 -0.86 -9.42 21.53
CA GLU A 45 -0.55 -8.04 21.22
C GLU A 45 -1.79 -7.15 21.19
N ALA A 46 -2.88 -7.64 20.62
CA ALA A 46 -4.17 -6.93 20.60
C ALA A 46 -4.67 -6.58 22.01
N GLN A 47 -4.39 -7.43 23.00
CA GLN A 47 -4.78 -7.16 24.39
C GLN A 47 -3.91 -6.08 25.06
N ARG A 48 -2.70 -5.84 24.55
CA ARG A 48 -1.78 -4.81 25.06
C ARG A 48 -2.03 -3.43 24.49
N VAL A 49 -2.53 -3.37 23.27
CA VAL A 49 -2.82 -2.09 22.62
C VAL A 49 -3.97 -1.40 23.34
N ARG A 50 -3.70 -0.18 23.80
CA ARG A 50 -4.71 0.74 24.35
C ARG A 50 -4.83 1.92 23.44
N TYR A 51 -6.05 2.24 23.05
CA TYR A 51 -6.32 3.37 22.21
C TYR A 51 -7.52 4.14 22.77
N ASP A 52 -7.36 5.45 22.90
CA ASP A 52 -8.35 6.34 23.48
C ASP A 52 -9.61 6.41 22.60
N ASP A 53 -10.78 6.26 23.20
CA ASP A 53 -12.04 6.18 22.47
C ASP A 53 -12.42 7.50 21.78
N ALA A 54 -12.08 8.65 22.37
CA ALA A 54 -12.34 9.95 21.75
C ALA A 54 -11.47 10.15 20.50
N ARG A 55 -10.19 9.75 20.58
CA ARG A 55 -9.29 9.74 19.40
C ARG A 55 -9.78 8.77 18.35
N ARG A 56 -10.26 7.59 18.75
CA ARG A 56 -10.81 6.59 17.84
C ARG A 56 -11.99 7.17 17.06
N GLN A 57 -12.89 7.84 17.73
CA GLN A 57 -14.02 8.49 17.09
C GLN A 57 -13.55 9.55 16.09
N THR A 58 -12.67 10.46 16.50
CA THR A 58 -12.13 11.52 15.65
C THR A 58 -11.45 10.96 14.39
N VAL A 59 -10.63 9.91 14.55
CA VAL A 59 -9.94 9.26 13.41
C VAL A 59 -10.96 8.59 12.49
N SER A 60 -11.95 7.89 13.04
CA SER A 60 -12.98 7.23 12.24
C SER A 60 -13.81 8.23 11.42
N ASP A 61 -14.18 9.37 12.03
CA ASP A 61 -14.91 10.44 11.34
C ASP A 61 -14.08 11.09 10.22
N THR A 62 -12.78 11.29 10.47
CA THR A 62 -11.83 11.79 9.47
C THR A 62 -11.70 10.82 8.30
N LEU A 63 -11.50 9.54 8.59
CA LEU A 63 -11.40 8.50 7.57
C LEU A 63 -12.69 8.37 6.76
N GLU A 64 -13.86 8.49 7.40
CA GLU A 64 -15.14 8.45 6.71
C GLU A 64 -15.26 9.60 5.71
N ASN A 65 -14.93 10.83 6.12
CA ASN A 65 -14.97 11.99 5.25
C ASN A 65 -13.99 11.90 4.08
N GLN A 66 -12.74 11.49 4.34
CA GLN A 66 -11.74 11.30 3.29
C GLN A 66 -12.18 10.23 2.27
N ASN A 67 -12.67 9.10 2.76
CA ASN A 67 -13.07 7.99 1.88
C ASN A 67 -14.35 8.29 1.09
N ARG A 68 -15.25 9.15 1.59
CA ARG A 68 -16.36 9.69 0.79
C ARG A 68 -15.85 10.49 -0.42
N ASN A 69 -14.86 11.35 -0.19
CA ASN A 69 -14.26 12.16 -1.25
C ASN A 69 -13.50 11.31 -2.28
N PHE A 70 -12.96 10.17 -1.86
CA PHE A 70 -12.30 9.20 -2.75
C PHE A 70 -13.27 8.29 -3.50
N GLY A 71 -14.58 8.39 -3.26
CA GLY A 71 -15.57 7.51 -3.88
C GLY A 71 -15.48 6.05 -3.42
N ALA A 72 -15.05 5.82 -2.18
CA ALA A 72 -14.86 4.48 -1.64
C ALA A 72 -16.14 3.65 -1.62
N GLY A 73 -15.99 2.34 -1.79
CA GLY A 73 -17.10 1.40 -1.80
C GLY A 73 -17.60 0.99 -0.39
N PRO A 74 -18.73 0.27 -0.31
CA PRO A 74 -19.41 -0.04 0.95
C PRO A 74 -18.55 -0.86 1.92
N LYS A 75 -17.62 -1.69 1.45
CA LYS A 75 -16.70 -2.45 2.32
C LYS A 75 -15.78 -1.54 3.14
N THR A 76 -15.35 -0.42 2.56
CA THR A 76 -14.52 0.57 3.27
C THR A 76 -15.29 1.19 4.42
N PHE A 77 -16.53 1.61 4.19
CA PHE A 77 -17.36 2.19 5.25
C PHE A 77 -17.72 1.17 6.34
N ALA A 78 -17.96 -0.07 5.97
CA ALA A 78 -18.15 -1.14 6.95
C ALA A 78 -16.90 -1.35 7.84
N ASN A 79 -15.70 -1.26 7.27
CA ASN A 79 -14.45 -1.34 8.02
C ASN A 79 -14.23 -0.11 8.93
N ILE A 80 -14.58 1.10 8.46
CA ILE A 80 -14.52 2.32 9.29
C ILE A 80 -15.46 2.19 10.50
N GLU A 81 -16.65 1.64 10.30
CA GLU A 81 -17.57 1.40 11.39
C GLU A 81 -17.06 0.33 12.38
N ARG A 82 -16.39 -0.71 11.90
CA ARG A 82 -15.69 -1.67 12.77
C ARG A 82 -14.58 -1.01 13.57
N LEU A 83 -13.79 -0.14 12.93
CA LEU A 83 -12.75 0.66 13.60
C LEU A 83 -13.35 1.52 14.72
N ARG A 84 -14.48 2.20 14.45
CA ARG A 84 -15.21 3.02 15.41
C ARG A 84 -15.63 2.23 16.65
N ARG A 85 -16.00 0.97 16.47
CA ARG A 85 -16.41 0.04 17.56
C ARG A 85 -15.26 -0.64 18.28
N GLY A 86 -14.03 -0.39 17.90
CA GLY A 86 -12.87 -0.91 18.63
C GLY A 86 -11.99 -1.91 17.88
N ALA A 87 -12.25 -2.16 16.59
CA ALA A 87 -11.37 -3.03 15.81
C ALA A 87 -9.91 -2.55 15.86
N GLN A 88 -8.99 -3.50 15.87
CA GLN A 88 -7.57 -3.27 15.69
C GLN A 88 -7.27 -2.92 14.22
N THR A 89 -6.05 -2.48 13.93
CA THR A 89 -5.66 -2.08 12.58
C THR A 89 -4.40 -2.80 12.10
N ALA A 90 -4.42 -3.27 10.85
CA ALA A 90 -3.22 -3.63 10.11
C ALA A 90 -2.90 -2.46 9.16
N VAL A 91 -1.87 -1.70 9.50
CA VAL A 91 -1.52 -0.46 8.77
C VAL A 91 -0.31 -0.70 7.90
N THR A 92 -0.39 -0.22 6.68
CA THR A 92 0.74 -0.10 5.76
C THR A 92 0.63 1.22 5.00
N GLY A 93 1.66 1.61 4.26
CA GLY A 93 1.61 2.84 3.48
C GLY A 93 2.67 2.90 2.40
N GLN A 94 2.50 3.88 1.52
CA GLN A 94 3.43 4.23 0.45
C GLN A 94 3.22 5.68 0.03
N GLN A 95 4.26 6.30 -0.53
CA GLN A 95 4.15 7.57 -1.23
C GLN A 95 3.15 7.47 -2.39
N VAL A 96 2.54 8.60 -2.75
CA VAL A 96 1.57 8.68 -3.84
C VAL A 96 2.32 8.78 -5.17
N GLY A 97 2.50 7.65 -5.83
CA GLY A 97 3.19 7.56 -7.10
C GLY A 97 2.28 7.63 -8.32
N LEU A 98 2.85 8.06 -9.44
CA LEU A 98 2.18 8.08 -10.74
C LEU A 98 1.56 6.70 -11.06
N PHE A 99 0.31 6.68 -11.51
CA PHE A 99 -0.49 5.46 -11.77
C PHE A 99 -0.52 4.46 -10.60
N GLY A 100 -0.45 4.94 -9.35
CA GLY A 100 -0.46 4.11 -8.15
C GLY A 100 0.91 3.62 -7.69
N GLY A 101 1.97 4.08 -8.35
CA GLY A 101 3.34 3.74 -7.99
C GLY A 101 3.77 2.32 -8.38
N PRO A 102 4.83 1.81 -7.78
CA PRO A 102 5.38 0.50 -8.11
C PRO A 102 4.41 -0.62 -7.68
N LEU A 103 4.47 -1.77 -8.37
CA LEU A 103 3.69 -2.97 -8.04
C LEU A 103 3.80 -3.38 -6.56
N PHE A 104 4.89 -3.03 -5.93
CA PHE A 104 5.13 -3.20 -4.50
C PHE A 104 4.06 -2.52 -3.62
N SER A 105 3.52 -1.36 -4.02
CA SER A 105 2.41 -0.68 -3.32
C SER A 105 1.17 -1.55 -3.22
N ILE A 106 0.84 -2.25 -4.31
CA ILE A 106 -0.29 -3.19 -4.37
C ILE A 106 -0.03 -4.37 -3.42
N PHE A 107 1.17 -4.95 -3.42
CA PHE A 107 1.51 -6.04 -2.51
C PHE A 107 1.45 -5.62 -1.04
N LYS A 108 1.87 -4.39 -0.72
CA LYS A 108 1.71 -3.84 0.63
C LYS A 108 0.23 -3.77 1.03
N ALA A 109 -0.62 -3.23 0.16
CA ALA A 109 -2.06 -3.13 0.43
C ALA A 109 -2.70 -4.51 0.64
N LEU A 110 -2.42 -5.46 -0.26
CA LEU A 110 -2.90 -6.84 -0.15
C LEU A 110 -2.39 -7.54 1.11
N THR A 111 -1.16 -7.25 1.53
CA THR A 111 -0.61 -7.79 2.78
C THR A 111 -1.38 -7.27 3.98
N ALA A 112 -1.69 -5.98 4.05
CA ALA A 112 -2.50 -5.42 5.14
C ALA A 112 -3.89 -6.04 5.18
N VAL A 113 -4.54 -6.21 4.03
CA VAL A 113 -5.85 -6.89 3.93
C VAL A 113 -5.74 -8.31 4.47
N LYS A 114 -4.76 -9.09 4.00
CA LYS A 114 -4.57 -10.48 4.42
C LYS A 114 -4.26 -10.61 5.91
N LEU A 115 -3.44 -9.72 6.47
CA LEU A 115 -3.15 -9.70 7.90
C LEU A 115 -4.40 -9.38 8.73
N ALA A 116 -5.21 -8.41 8.30
CA ALA A 116 -6.46 -8.08 8.97
C ALA A 116 -7.46 -9.25 8.94
N GLU A 117 -7.56 -9.96 7.82
CA GLU A 117 -8.38 -11.18 7.69
C GLU A 117 -7.88 -12.30 8.60
N GLN A 118 -6.57 -12.53 8.65
CA GLN A 118 -5.96 -13.53 9.53
C GLN A 118 -6.18 -13.22 11.02
N ALA A 119 -6.04 -11.94 11.41
CA ALA A 119 -6.30 -11.48 12.77
C ALA A 119 -7.78 -11.73 13.14
N THR A 120 -8.68 -11.37 12.24
CA THR A 120 -10.13 -11.55 12.44
C THR A 120 -10.48 -13.05 12.56
N ALA A 121 -9.91 -13.88 11.70
CA ALA A 121 -10.07 -15.34 11.79
C ALA A 121 -9.49 -15.93 13.10
N ALA A 122 -8.44 -15.31 13.65
CA ALA A 122 -7.89 -15.66 14.95
C ALA A 122 -8.70 -15.10 16.14
N GLY A 123 -9.80 -14.39 15.91
CA GLY A 123 -10.69 -13.83 16.95
C GLY A 123 -10.31 -12.41 17.41
N VAL A 124 -9.47 -11.70 16.67
CA VAL A 124 -9.15 -10.29 16.89
C VAL A 124 -9.80 -9.48 15.77
N ASP A 125 -10.87 -8.75 16.08
CA ASP A 125 -11.48 -7.88 15.08
C ASP A 125 -10.46 -6.85 14.56
N CYS A 126 -10.14 -6.90 13.26
CA CYS A 126 -9.06 -6.13 12.67
C CYS A 126 -9.45 -5.64 11.28
N VAL A 127 -9.08 -4.40 10.97
CA VAL A 127 -9.34 -3.76 9.68
C VAL A 127 -8.04 -3.30 9.02
N PRO A 128 -7.93 -3.39 7.68
CA PRO A 128 -6.76 -2.89 6.96
C PRO A 128 -6.84 -1.38 6.79
N ILE A 129 -5.69 -0.70 6.92
CA ILE A 129 -5.54 0.72 6.59
C ILE A 129 -4.35 0.86 5.67
N PHE A 130 -4.54 1.57 4.56
CA PHE A 130 -3.46 1.99 3.68
C PHE A 130 -3.24 3.50 3.85
N TRP A 131 -2.04 3.86 4.28
CA TRP A 131 -1.61 5.24 4.45
C TRP A 131 -1.06 5.78 3.13
N LEU A 132 -1.66 6.83 2.60
CA LEU A 132 -1.13 7.58 1.47
C LEU A 132 -0.22 8.68 2.03
N ALA A 133 1.09 8.52 1.88
CA ALA A 133 2.07 9.47 2.38
C ALA A 133 2.14 10.71 1.46
N THR A 134 1.09 11.50 1.48
CA THR A 134 0.94 12.73 0.68
C THR A 134 1.76 13.90 1.21
N GLU A 135 2.21 13.81 2.46
CA GLU A 135 3.07 14.77 3.15
C GLU A 135 4.54 14.68 2.74
N ASP A 136 4.93 13.58 2.09
CA ASP A 136 6.29 13.40 1.59
C ASP A 136 6.60 14.40 0.46
N HIS A 137 7.83 14.85 0.40
CA HIS A 137 8.31 15.88 -0.53
C HIS A 137 9.29 15.35 -1.59
N ASP A 138 9.55 14.05 -1.63
CA ASP A 138 10.41 13.45 -2.66
C ASP A 138 9.64 13.20 -3.95
N LEU A 139 9.46 14.28 -4.72
CA LEU A 139 8.79 14.22 -6.02
C LEU A 139 9.55 13.32 -7.01
N ALA A 140 10.87 13.27 -6.96
CA ALA A 140 11.68 12.48 -7.88
C ALA A 140 11.44 10.98 -7.72
N GLU A 141 11.04 10.53 -6.51
CA GLU A 141 10.70 9.13 -6.24
C GLU A 141 9.34 8.75 -6.84
N VAL A 142 8.39 9.68 -6.95
CA VAL A 142 6.98 9.38 -7.25
C VAL A 142 6.47 9.91 -8.60
N ASN A 143 7.24 10.76 -9.27
CA ASN A 143 6.84 11.39 -10.54
C ASN A 143 6.96 10.47 -11.77
N HIS A 144 7.26 9.20 -11.56
CA HIS A 144 7.48 8.25 -12.64
C HIS A 144 6.93 6.87 -12.33
N VAL A 145 6.77 6.07 -13.40
CA VAL A 145 6.42 4.66 -13.34
C VAL A 145 7.14 3.91 -14.46
N SER A 146 7.44 2.64 -14.23
CA SER A 146 7.92 1.76 -15.30
C SER A 146 6.81 0.79 -15.68
N LEU A 147 6.41 0.82 -16.95
CA LEU A 147 5.45 -0.11 -17.53
C LEU A 147 6.18 -1.06 -18.48
N VAL A 148 5.69 -2.30 -18.54
CA VAL A 148 6.25 -3.32 -19.44
C VAL A 148 5.41 -3.33 -20.72
N SER A 149 6.06 -3.14 -21.87
CA SER A 149 5.42 -3.22 -23.18
C SER A 149 5.00 -4.67 -23.50
N ALA A 150 4.20 -4.84 -24.55
CA ALA A 150 3.80 -6.15 -25.05
C ALA A 150 5.00 -7.06 -25.41
N ASP A 151 6.13 -6.45 -25.80
CA ASP A 151 7.38 -7.16 -26.14
C ASP A 151 8.24 -7.47 -24.89
N GLY A 152 7.74 -7.19 -23.70
CA GLY A 152 8.43 -7.46 -22.45
C GLY A 152 9.54 -6.44 -22.09
N VAL A 153 9.61 -5.31 -22.80
CA VAL A 153 10.60 -4.27 -22.54
C VAL A 153 10.05 -3.26 -21.56
N PRO A 154 10.74 -2.98 -20.42
CA PRO A 154 10.32 -1.95 -19.50
C PRO A 154 10.57 -0.55 -20.10
N GLU A 155 9.57 0.32 -20.02
CA GLU A 155 9.64 1.72 -20.40
C GLU A 155 9.31 2.59 -19.20
N ARG A 156 10.17 3.58 -18.91
CA ARG A 156 9.96 4.54 -17.86
C ARG A 156 9.18 5.74 -18.40
N LEU A 157 8.01 5.96 -17.83
CA LEU A 157 7.20 7.15 -18.04
C LEU A 157 7.39 8.10 -16.86
N ALA A 158 7.58 9.37 -17.12
CA ALA A 158 7.78 10.39 -16.09
C ALA A 158 7.07 11.69 -16.45
N ILE A 159 6.65 12.42 -15.44
CA ILE A 159 6.19 13.80 -15.57
C ILE A 159 7.29 14.75 -15.09
N GLU A 160 7.49 15.84 -15.82
CA GLU A 160 8.26 16.98 -15.33
C GLU A 160 7.27 17.91 -14.64
N SER A 161 7.32 17.94 -13.32
CA SER A 161 6.49 18.85 -12.55
C SER A 161 7.30 20.08 -12.16
N HIS A 162 6.74 21.24 -12.38
CA HIS A 162 7.28 22.53 -11.96
C HIS A 162 6.75 22.92 -10.55
N GLY A 163 6.55 21.92 -9.68
CA GLY A 163 6.13 22.15 -8.30
C GLY A 163 7.12 23.00 -7.52
N VAL A 164 6.65 23.58 -6.43
CA VAL A 164 7.51 24.30 -5.48
C VAL A 164 8.48 23.28 -4.88
N GLU A 165 9.79 23.62 -4.90
CA GLU A 165 10.83 22.82 -4.25
C GLU A 165 10.43 22.54 -2.80
N ASP A 166 10.58 21.30 -2.33
CA ASP A 166 10.20 20.84 -0.99
C ASP A 166 8.68 20.91 -0.66
N ALA A 167 7.80 21.08 -1.64
CA ALA A 167 6.36 21.01 -1.38
C ALA A 167 5.91 19.56 -1.16
N PRO A 168 4.95 19.32 -0.25
CA PRO A 168 4.33 18.00 -0.10
C PRO A 168 3.74 17.52 -1.43
N VAL A 169 4.05 16.30 -1.83
CA VAL A 169 3.63 15.72 -3.13
C VAL A 169 2.11 15.80 -3.33
N GLY A 170 1.34 15.63 -2.24
CA GLY A 170 -0.12 15.73 -2.30
C GLY A 170 -0.68 17.13 -2.61
N THR A 171 0.16 18.17 -2.61
CA THR A 171 -0.23 19.54 -3.00
C THR A 171 0.08 19.87 -4.46
N ILE A 172 0.82 19.01 -5.15
CA ILE A 172 1.22 19.21 -6.54
C ILE A 172 0.03 18.89 -7.44
N GLN A 173 -0.34 19.88 -8.25
CA GLN A 173 -1.39 19.70 -9.24
C GLN A 173 -0.78 19.33 -10.59
N LEU A 174 -1.27 18.27 -11.17
CA LEU A 174 -0.89 17.86 -12.51
C LEU A 174 -1.70 18.66 -13.53
N GLY A 175 -1.00 19.32 -14.45
CA GLY A 175 -1.57 20.06 -15.56
C GLY A 175 -1.63 19.21 -16.84
N PRO A 176 -1.75 19.85 -18.01
CA PRO A 176 -1.82 19.17 -19.32
C PRO A 176 -0.58 18.32 -19.65
N GLU A 177 0.52 18.49 -18.93
CA GLU A 177 1.74 17.68 -19.08
C GLU A 177 1.55 16.21 -18.76
N ILE A 178 0.45 15.84 -18.07
CA ILE A 178 0.11 14.44 -17.81
C ILE A 178 -0.43 13.73 -19.07
N ASP A 179 -1.10 14.45 -19.98
CA ASP A 179 -1.81 13.87 -21.09
C ASP A 179 -0.91 13.00 -22.01
N PRO A 180 0.28 13.46 -22.45
CA PRO A 180 1.18 12.61 -23.24
C PRO A 180 1.62 11.35 -22.51
N VAL A 181 1.75 11.43 -21.18
CA VAL A 181 2.16 10.30 -20.35
C VAL A 181 1.04 9.26 -20.25
N VAL A 182 -0.22 9.73 -20.11
CA VAL A 182 -1.41 8.87 -20.15
C VAL A 182 -1.55 8.20 -21.52
N GLU A 183 -1.43 8.96 -22.61
CA GLU A 183 -1.50 8.41 -23.98
C GLU A 183 -0.42 7.33 -24.19
N ARG A 184 0.80 7.59 -23.74
CA ARG A 184 1.88 6.61 -23.85
C ARG A 184 1.64 5.38 -23.00
N ALA A 185 1.16 5.53 -21.77
CA ALA A 185 0.78 4.41 -20.90
C ALA A 185 -0.30 3.53 -21.55
N VAL A 186 -1.32 4.17 -22.10
CA VAL A 186 -2.40 3.48 -22.84
C VAL A 186 -1.86 2.73 -24.05
N ALA A 187 -0.94 3.33 -24.82
CA ALA A 187 -0.32 2.68 -25.99
C ALA A 187 0.49 1.43 -25.58
N LEU A 188 1.23 1.50 -24.45
CA LEU A 188 1.99 0.37 -23.92
C LEU A 188 1.10 -0.76 -23.41
N LEU A 189 -0.01 -0.42 -22.75
CA LEU A 189 -0.94 -1.40 -22.17
C LEU A 189 -1.86 -2.04 -23.23
N GLY A 190 -1.96 -1.47 -24.42
CA GLY A 190 -2.78 -1.97 -25.50
C GLY A 190 -4.28 -1.99 -25.18
N ASP A 191 -5.02 -2.95 -25.73
CA ASP A 191 -6.47 -3.09 -25.47
C ASP A 191 -6.74 -3.89 -24.19
N THR A 192 -6.52 -3.26 -23.06
CA THR A 192 -6.79 -3.82 -21.72
C THR A 192 -7.86 -2.99 -20.99
N GLY A 193 -8.51 -3.60 -19.98
CA GLY A 193 -9.45 -2.87 -19.12
C GLY A 193 -8.80 -1.65 -18.44
N VAL A 194 -7.53 -1.78 -18.04
CA VAL A 194 -6.77 -0.67 -17.43
C VAL A 194 -6.56 0.47 -18.43
N ALA A 195 -6.23 0.17 -19.69
CA ALA A 195 -6.07 1.18 -20.73
C ALA A 195 -7.38 1.92 -21.03
N ARG A 196 -8.51 1.19 -21.07
CA ARG A 196 -9.84 1.80 -21.23
C ARG A 196 -10.20 2.70 -20.05
N TRP A 197 -9.98 2.23 -18.84
CA TRP A 197 -10.19 3.03 -17.63
C TRP A 197 -9.34 4.32 -17.62
N LEU A 198 -8.07 4.25 -18.02
CA LEU A 198 -7.20 5.44 -18.13
C LEU A 198 -7.71 6.45 -19.18
N ARG A 199 -8.38 5.98 -20.23
CA ARG A 199 -9.04 6.86 -21.24
C ARG A 199 -10.34 7.47 -20.75
N GLY A 200 -10.89 7.03 -19.62
CA GLY A 200 -12.22 7.43 -19.16
C GLY A 200 -13.36 6.91 -20.04
N THR A 201 -13.18 5.74 -20.65
CA THR A 201 -14.15 5.14 -21.60
C THR A 201 -14.90 3.93 -21.04
N ASP A 202 -14.73 3.62 -19.76
CA ASP A 202 -15.49 2.58 -19.02
C ASP A 202 -16.57 3.21 -18.15
#